data_52e85260da0e5390fc53a5a08ff2231d
#
_entry.id   52e85260da0e5390fc53a5a08ff2231d
#
_cell.length_a   1.000
_cell.length_b   1.000
_cell.length_c   1.000
_cell.angle_alpha   90.00
_cell.angle_beta   90.00
_cell.angle_gamma   90.00
#
_symmetry.space_group_name_H-M   'P 1'
#
loop_
_entity.id
_entity.type
_entity.pdbx_description
1 polymer ?
#
loop_
_entity_poly.entity_id
_entity_poly.type
_entity_poly.pdbx_seq_one_letter_code
_entity_poly.pdbx_strand_id
1 'polypeptide(L)'
;MIKLSLRHAVIAALSATLLAGCGVNGEMTRAEQGALIGGVAGAVLGKTTGDKDDKRALGGAVIGGLAGLAIGNYMDQQEAALRQSLQGSGVDVQRHNDNIVLTMPDAITFATGQSTIEPQFYPVLNNLGNTLNQFADTRIQIAGHTDNVGSDAFNLQLSQQRANSVRGYLAGAGVVAQRMQAVGYGESRPVADNGSDYGRTQNRRVEITLIPVQQQ
;
A
#
# COMPACT_ATOMS: atom_id res chain seq x y z
N MET A 1 52.72 21.12 17.91
CA MET A 1 52.36 20.80 16.51
C MET A 1 51.45 19.58 16.53
N ILE A 2 50.13 19.77 16.45
CA ILE A 2 49.13 18.71 16.51
C ILE A 2 48.91 18.22 15.07
N LYS A 3 49.37 17.02 14.74
CA LYS A 3 49.06 16.36 13.47
C LYS A 3 47.61 15.84 13.55
N LEU A 4 46.67 16.67 13.13
CA LEU A 4 45.29 16.23 12.94
C LEU A 4 45.28 15.24 11.76
N SER A 5 45.01 13.97 12.01
CA SER A 5 45.10 12.95 10.96
C SER A 5 44.00 13.20 9.90
N LEU A 6 44.37 13.05 8.65
CA LEU A 6 43.48 13.21 7.46
C LEU A 6 42.18 12.41 7.57
N ARG A 7 42.17 11.36 8.36
CA ARG A 7 40.98 10.52 8.64
C ARG A 7 39.87 11.24 9.40
N HIS A 8 40.19 12.17 10.33
CA HIS A 8 39.19 12.92 11.08
C HIS A 8 38.58 14.07 10.28
N ALA A 9 39.33 14.62 9.32
CA ALA A 9 38.80 15.64 8.40
C ALA A 9 37.77 15.10 7.41
N VAL A 10 37.92 13.85 6.96
CA VAL A 10 36.97 13.19 6.04
C VAL A 10 35.66 12.83 6.76
N ILE A 11 35.73 12.40 8.02
CA ILE A 11 34.52 12.10 8.82
C ILE A 11 33.73 13.37 9.15
N ALA A 12 34.41 14.48 9.43
CA ALA A 12 33.77 15.78 9.70
C ALA A 12 33.12 16.39 8.45
N ALA A 13 33.68 16.15 7.24
CA ALA A 13 33.11 16.62 5.98
C ALA A 13 31.86 15.80 5.56
N LEU A 14 31.81 14.50 5.87
CA LEU A 14 30.65 13.67 5.56
C LEU A 14 29.45 13.95 6.48
N SER A 15 29.69 14.34 7.74
CA SER A 15 28.61 14.70 8.67
C SER A 15 27.99 16.07 8.38
N ALA A 16 28.71 16.98 7.73
CA ALA A 16 28.20 18.31 7.40
C ALA A 16 27.29 18.31 6.15
N THR A 17 27.44 17.34 5.24
CA THR A 17 26.60 17.25 4.03
C THR A 17 25.23 16.61 4.26
N LEU A 18 25.05 15.84 5.34
CA LEU A 18 23.76 15.26 5.71
C LEU A 18 22.81 16.26 6.39
N LEU A 19 23.30 17.39 6.86
CA LEU A 19 22.50 18.45 7.52
C LEU A 19 22.06 19.58 6.58
N ALA A 20 22.56 19.64 5.35
CA ALA A 20 22.20 20.67 4.38
C ALA A 20 20.89 20.37 3.60
N GLY A 21 20.25 19.21 3.84
CA GLY A 21 18.97 18.82 3.24
C GLY A 21 17.72 19.26 4.01
N CYS A 22 17.86 19.90 5.18
CA CYS A 22 16.74 20.36 6.02
C CYS A 22 16.51 21.86 5.88
N GLY A 23 16.09 22.34 4.71
CA GLY A 23 15.90 23.77 4.53
C GLY A 23 15.04 24.16 3.33
N VAL A 24 13.98 23.39 3.04
CA VAL A 24 12.89 23.89 2.19
C VAL A 24 11.59 23.42 2.81
N ASN A 25 10.66 24.34 3.06
CA ASN A 25 9.30 24.09 3.56
C ASN A 25 8.49 23.27 2.53
N GLY A 26 8.79 22.00 2.39
CA GLY A 26 8.09 21.04 1.56
C GLY A 26 8.04 19.69 2.29
N GLU A 27 6.85 19.11 2.39
CA GLU A 27 6.71 17.74 2.85
C GLU A 27 7.57 16.83 1.95
N MET A 28 8.43 16.02 2.56
CA MET A 28 9.25 15.05 1.83
C MET A 28 8.34 14.10 1.04
N THR A 29 8.66 13.90 -0.22
CA THR A 29 7.94 12.92 -1.03
C THR A 29 8.12 11.51 -0.47
N ARG A 30 7.17 10.62 -0.72
CA ARG A 30 7.25 9.22 -0.25
C ARG A 30 8.44 8.48 -0.86
N ALA A 31 8.85 8.88 -2.06
CA ALA A 31 10.07 8.38 -2.70
C ALA A 31 11.33 8.77 -1.91
N GLU A 32 11.41 9.99 -1.41
CA GLU A 32 12.52 10.45 -0.56
C GLU A 32 12.52 9.74 0.81
N GLN A 33 11.33 9.52 1.39
CA GLN A 33 11.19 8.72 2.61
C GLN A 33 11.63 7.26 2.37
N GLY A 34 11.24 6.64 1.26
CA GLY A 34 11.66 5.30 0.89
C GLY A 34 13.17 5.18 0.69
N ALA A 35 13.81 6.19 0.07
CA ALA A 35 15.25 6.24 -0.11
C ALA A 35 16.01 6.34 1.23
N LEU A 36 15.50 7.13 2.18
CA LEU A 36 16.09 7.25 3.52
C LEU A 36 15.98 5.94 4.31
N ILE A 37 14.81 5.34 4.33
CA ILE A 37 14.58 4.07 5.05
C ILE A 37 15.40 2.95 4.41
N GLY A 38 15.36 2.80 3.10
CA GLY A 38 16.12 1.79 2.37
C GLY A 38 17.63 1.99 2.50
N GLY A 39 18.11 3.24 2.47
CA GLY A 39 19.51 3.58 2.65
C GLY A 39 20.04 3.20 4.04
N VAL A 40 19.29 3.51 5.10
CA VAL A 40 19.66 3.17 6.49
C VAL A 40 19.62 1.64 6.69
N ALA A 41 18.58 0.97 6.24
CA ALA A 41 18.45 -0.49 6.35
C ALA A 41 19.58 -1.20 5.57
N GLY A 42 19.87 -0.76 4.35
CA GLY A 42 20.94 -1.32 3.52
C GLY A 42 22.32 -1.12 4.14
N ALA A 43 22.60 0.03 4.76
CA ALA A 43 23.85 0.29 5.46
C ALA A 43 24.04 -0.62 6.68
N VAL A 44 22.97 -0.85 7.45
CA VAL A 44 23.00 -1.74 8.64
C VAL A 44 23.26 -3.19 8.20
N LEU A 45 22.54 -3.68 7.20
CA LEU A 45 22.71 -5.03 6.68
C LEU A 45 24.09 -5.23 6.05
N GLY A 46 24.59 -4.25 5.28
CA GLY A 46 25.92 -4.30 4.69
C GLY A 46 27.04 -4.40 5.73
N LYS A 47 26.85 -3.77 6.92
CA LYS A 47 27.82 -3.81 8.00
C LYS A 47 27.79 -5.11 8.81
N THR A 48 26.61 -5.75 8.93
CA THR A 48 26.45 -6.99 9.71
C THR A 48 26.87 -8.26 8.94
N THR A 49 26.89 -8.22 7.61
CA THR A 49 27.20 -9.38 6.76
C THR A 49 28.65 -9.49 6.30
N GLY A 50 29.53 -8.58 6.66
CA GLY A 50 30.91 -8.57 6.18
C GLY A 50 31.98 -8.23 7.19
N ASP A 51 33.11 -8.93 7.12
CA ASP A 51 34.35 -8.61 7.82
C ASP A 51 34.91 -7.27 7.32
N LYS A 52 35.11 -6.30 8.24
CA LYS A 52 35.99 -5.12 8.19
C LYS A 52 36.06 -4.21 6.96
N ASP A 53 35.18 -4.34 5.96
CA ASP A 53 35.24 -3.49 4.76
C ASP A 53 34.11 -2.47 4.71
N ASP A 54 34.42 -1.21 5.00
CA ASP A 54 33.51 -0.05 4.92
C ASP A 54 32.86 0.11 3.51
N LYS A 55 33.46 -0.47 2.47
CA LYS A 55 32.96 -0.47 1.09
C LYS A 55 31.65 -1.25 0.92
N ARG A 56 31.42 -2.31 1.71
CA ARG A 56 30.18 -3.09 1.65
C ARG A 56 29.00 -2.37 2.31
N ALA A 57 29.26 -1.61 3.39
CA ALA A 57 28.23 -0.78 4.02
C ALA A 57 27.75 0.32 3.07
N LEU A 58 28.68 0.96 2.33
CA LEU A 58 28.32 1.96 1.32
C LEU A 58 27.52 1.32 0.15
N GLY A 59 27.97 0.15 -0.33
CA GLY A 59 27.23 -0.58 -1.38
C GLY A 59 25.83 -0.96 -0.95
N GLY A 60 25.66 -1.47 0.27
CA GLY A 60 24.35 -1.79 0.82
C GLY A 60 23.43 -0.59 0.97
N ALA A 61 23.96 0.57 1.40
CA ALA A 61 23.18 1.80 1.52
C ALA A 61 22.69 2.32 0.16
N VAL A 62 23.55 2.27 -0.87
CA VAL A 62 23.20 2.71 -2.24
C VAL A 62 22.13 1.79 -2.83
N ILE A 63 22.33 0.47 -2.74
CA ILE A 63 21.37 -0.50 -3.29
C ILE A 63 20.02 -0.42 -2.55
N GLY A 64 20.02 -0.37 -1.23
CA GLY A 64 18.81 -0.26 -0.43
C GLY A 64 18.06 1.05 -0.67
N GLY A 65 18.78 2.16 -0.80
CA GLY A 65 18.21 3.48 -1.09
C GLY A 65 17.57 3.56 -2.48
N LEU A 66 18.23 3.02 -3.50
CA LEU A 66 17.70 2.98 -4.88
C LEU A 66 16.47 2.06 -4.99
N ALA A 67 16.47 0.92 -4.31
CA ALA A 67 15.30 0.02 -4.29
C ALA A 67 14.10 0.70 -3.61
N GLY A 68 14.29 1.37 -2.47
CA GLY A 68 13.23 2.12 -1.80
C GLY A 68 12.68 3.27 -2.65
N LEU A 69 13.54 4.00 -3.36
CA LEU A 69 13.16 5.08 -4.26
C LEU A 69 12.33 4.55 -5.45
N ALA A 70 12.74 3.42 -6.03
CA ALA A 70 12.04 2.80 -7.15
C ALA A 70 10.62 2.34 -6.74
N ILE A 71 10.48 1.70 -5.58
CA ILE A 71 9.19 1.27 -5.03
C ILE A 71 8.31 2.49 -4.74
N GLY A 72 8.84 3.54 -4.10
CA GLY A 72 8.12 4.77 -3.81
C GLY A 72 7.53 5.40 -5.08
N ASN A 73 8.37 5.63 -6.10
CA ASN A 73 7.93 6.20 -7.39
C ASN A 73 6.89 5.33 -8.10
N TYR A 74 7.05 4.01 -8.09
CA TYR A 74 6.10 3.09 -8.69
C TYR A 74 4.72 3.19 -8.03
N MET A 75 4.70 3.17 -6.70
CA MET A 75 3.46 3.26 -5.94
C MET A 75 2.81 4.65 -6.05
N ASP A 76 3.60 5.72 -6.14
CA ASP A 76 3.08 7.08 -6.34
C ASP A 76 2.39 7.22 -7.72
N GLN A 77 2.97 6.65 -8.77
CA GLN A 77 2.36 6.58 -10.10
C GLN A 77 1.08 5.75 -10.10
N GLN A 78 1.08 4.58 -9.41
CA GLN A 78 -0.10 3.75 -9.28
C GLN A 78 -1.21 4.46 -8.50
N GLU A 79 -0.90 5.14 -7.40
CA GLU A 79 -1.85 5.93 -6.63
C GLU A 79 -2.49 7.04 -7.47
N ALA A 80 -1.68 7.80 -8.22
CA ALA A 80 -2.16 8.86 -9.09
C ALA A 80 -3.11 8.32 -10.18
N ALA A 81 -2.74 7.21 -10.82
CA ALA A 81 -3.58 6.55 -11.83
C ALA A 81 -4.90 6.05 -11.24
N LEU A 82 -4.88 5.46 -10.04
CA LEU A 82 -6.09 5.01 -9.33
C LEU A 82 -7.00 6.18 -8.97
N ARG A 83 -6.46 7.27 -8.41
CA ARG A 83 -7.24 8.47 -8.08
C ARG A 83 -7.90 9.07 -9.32
N GLN A 84 -7.19 9.09 -10.44
CA GLN A 84 -7.73 9.59 -11.71
C GLN A 84 -8.83 8.65 -12.26
N SER A 85 -8.57 7.36 -12.33
CA SER A 85 -9.50 6.37 -12.95
C SER A 85 -10.76 6.13 -12.11
N LEU A 86 -10.70 6.36 -10.81
CA LEU A 86 -11.79 6.14 -9.85
C LEU A 86 -12.45 7.45 -9.38
N GLN A 87 -12.11 8.59 -9.96
CA GLN A 87 -12.69 9.88 -9.60
C GLN A 87 -14.22 9.87 -9.76
N GLY A 88 -14.94 10.31 -8.73
CA GLY A 88 -16.41 10.37 -8.74
C GLY A 88 -17.13 9.01 -8.61
N SER A 89 -16.40 7.91 -8.44
CA SER A 89 -16.96 6.55 -8.32
C SER A 89 -17.50 6.22 -6.92
N GLY A 90 -17.19 7.02 -5.91
CA GLY A 90 -17.46 6.72 -4.50
C GLY A 90 -16.44 5.79 -3.86
N VAL A 91 -15.41 5.35 -4.57
CA VAL A 91 -14.27 4.61 -4.01
C VAL A 91 -13.27 5.59 -3.43
N ASP A 92 -12.90 5.40 -2.18
CA ASP A 92 -11.85 6.18 -1.52
C ASP A 92 -10.48 5.53 -1.75
N VAL A 93 -9.45 6.35 -2.07
CA VAL A 93 -8.08 5.90 -2.35
C VAL A 93 -7.14 6.54 -1.34
N GLN A 94 -6.61 5.74 -0.43
CA GLN A 94 -5.69 6.19 0.61
C GLN A 94 -4.34 5.49 0.51
N ARG A 95 -3.27 6.24 0.84
CA ARG A 95 -1.93 5.67 1.00
C ARG A 95 -1.66 5.41 2.48
N HIS A 96 -1.25 4.19 2.79
CA HIS A 96 -0.78 3.79 4.12
C HIS A 96 0.63 3.21 4.01
N ASN A 97 1.65 4.02 4.35
CA ASN A 97 3.06 3.70 4.12
C ASN A 97 3.30 3.33 2.64
N ASP A 98 3.82 2.14 2.37
CA ASP A 98 4.06 1.66 1.00
C ASP A 98 2.82 1.01 0.36
N ASN A 99 1.73 0.83 1.08
CA ASN A 99 0.51 0.22 0.56
C ASN A 99 -0.50 1.28 0.09
N ILE A 100 -1.32 0.94 -0.91
CA ILE A 100 -2.50 1.71 -1.28
C ILE A 100 -3.73 0.93 -0.84
N VAL A 101 -4.66 1.59 -0.15
CA VAL A 101 -5.93 1.01 0.28
C VAL A 101 -7.06 1.69 -0.47
N LEU A 102 -7.88 0.89 -1.14
CA LEU A 102 -9.09 1.31 -1.82
C LEU A 102 -10.28 0.85 -0.98
N THR A 103 -11.12 1.79 -0.54
CA THR A 103 -12.34 1.47 0.23
C THR A 103 -13.56 1.64 -0.65
N MET A 104 -14.30 0.55 -0.85
CA MET A 104 -15.55 0.50 -1.62
C MET A 104 -16.72 0.34 -0.65
N PRO A 105 -17.59 1.37 -0.51
CA PRO A 105 -18.80 1.26 0.30
C PRO A 105 -19.74 0.17 -0.24
N ASP A 106 -20.32 -0.63 0.66
CA ASP A 106 -21.26 -1.70 0.32
C ASP A 106 -22.47 -1.19 -0.47
N ALA A 107 -23.01 -0.05 -0.06
CA ALA A 107 -24.23 0.52 -0.62
C ALA A 107 -24.18 0.83 -2.13
N ILE A 108 -22.99 1.02 -2.70
CA ILE A 108 -22.80 1.24 -4.13
C ILE A 108 -22.33 -0.01 -4.87
N THR A 109 -21.79 -0.98 -4.12
CA THR A 109 -21.16 -2.19 -4.67
C THR A 109 -22.13 -3.36 -4.72
N PHE A 110 -22.98 -3.53 -3.71
CA PHE A 110 -23.90 -4.67 -3.55
C PHE A 110 -25.28 -4.22 -3.09
N ALA A 111 -26.31 -5.02 -3.41
CA ALA A 111 -27.62 -4.89 -2.77
C ALA A 111 -27.55 -5.38 -1.31
N THR A 112 -28.44 -4.86 -0.46
CA THR A 112 -28.49 -5.18 0.97
C THR A 112 -28.54 -6.69 1.21
N GLY A 113 -27.63 -7.23 2.01
CA GLY A 113 -27.55 -8.65 2.32
C GLY A 113 -27.09 -9.54 1.17
N GLN A 114 -26.71 -8.97 0.03
CA GLN A 114 -26.27 -9.69 -1.16
C GLN A 114 -24.74 -9.62 -1.33
N SER A 115 -24.22 -10.54 -2.14
CA SER A 115 -22.81 -10.57 -2.58
C SER A 115 -22.66 -10.44 -4.10
N THR A 116 -23.78 -10.29 -4.82
CA THR A 116 -23.78 -10.01 -6.25
C THR A 116 -23.44 -8.54 -6.47
N ILE A 117 -22.45 -8.27 -7.32
CA ILE A 117 -22.03 -6.89 -7.64
C ILE A 117 -23.14 -6.23 -8.47
N GLU A 118 -23.52 -5.03 -8.10
CA GLU A 118 -24.49 -4.23 -8.82
C GLU A 118 -23.96 -3.84 -10.22
N PRO A 119 -24.74 -3.99 -11.30
CA PRO A 119 -24.30 -3.69 -12.66
C PRO A 119 -23.77 -2.26 -12.85
N GLN A 120 -24.32 -1.29 -12.10
CA GLN A 120 -23.88 0.08 -12.12
C GLN A 120 -22.44 0.28 -11.61
N PHE A 121 -21.89 -0.69 -10.87
CA PHE A 121 -20.53 -0.67 -10.37
C PHE A 121 -19.50 -1.33 -11.31
N TYR A 122 -19.94 -2.04 -12.36
CA TYR A 122 -19.06 -2.68 -13.34
C TYR A 122 -18.07 -1.72 -14.02
N PRO A 123 -18.45 -0.50 -14.45
CA PRO A 123 -17.49 0.44 -15.04
C PRO A 123 -16.36 0.80 -14.08
N VAL A 124 -16.66 0.93 -12.78
CA VAL A 124 -15.68 1.23 -11.74
C VAL A 124 -14.67 0.09 -11.61
N LEU A 125 -15.15 -1.16 -11.55
CA LEU A 125 -14.28 -2.33 -11.47
C LEU A 125 -13.48 -2.57 -12.76
N ASN A 126 -14.02 -2.21 -13.93
CA ASN A 126 -13.28 -2.26 -15.20
C ASN A 126 -12.12 -1.26 -15.18
N ASN A 127 -12.36 -0.01 -14.75
CA ASN A 127 -11.31 1.00 -14.63
C ASN A 127 -10.23 0.56 -13.62
N LEU A 128 -10.65 0.01 -12.48
CA LEU A 128 -9.75 -0.57 -11.50
C LEU A 128 -8.92 -1.72 -12.10
N GLY A 129 -9.56 -2.67 -12.78
CA GLY A 129 -8.90 -3.80 -13.43
C GLY A 129 -7.86 -3.35 -14.46
N ASN A 130 -8.18 -2.35 -15.29
CA ASN A 130 -7.26 -1.77 -16.25
C ASN A 130 -6.02 -1.18 -15.55
N THR A 131 -6.21 -0.41 -14.48
CA THR A 131 -5.11 0.17 -13.72
C THR A 131 -4.27 -0.92 -13.04
N LEU A 132 -4.89 -1.96 -12.46
CA LEU A 132 -4.16 -3.07 -11.84
C LEU A 132 -3.37 -3.91 -12.85
N ASN A 133 -3.79 -3.97 -14.11
CA ASN A 133 -3.06 -4.62 -15.19
C ASN A 133 -1.85 -3.79 -15.66
N GLN A 134 -1.95 -2.45 -15.63
CA GLN A 134 -0.82 -1.56 -15.93
C GLN A 134 0.26 -1.63 -14.85
N PHE A 135 -0.13 -1.82 -13.59
CA PHE A 135 0.76 -1.90 -12.43
C PHE A 135 0.80 -3.34 -11.90
N ALA A 136 1.60 -4.19 -12.56
CA ALA A 136 1.62 -5.63 -12.29
C ALA A 136 2.40 -6.02 -11.02
N ASP A 137 3.33 -5.19 -10.54
CA ASP A 137 4.26 -5.52 -9.46
C ASP A 137 3.69 -5.25 -8.06
N THR A 138 2.38 -5.55 -7.88
CA THR A 138 1.71 -5.49 -6.57
C THR A 138 0.94 -6.77 -6.29
N ARG A 139 0.92 -7.20 -5.02
CA ARG A 139 -0.05 -8.17 -4.50
C ARG A 139 -1.33 -7.43 -4.12
N ILE A 140 -2.45 -8.10 -4.24
CA ILE A 140 -3.77 -7.53 -4.04
C ILE A 140 -4.49 -8.35 -2.98
N GLN A 141 -4.78 -7.74 -1.83
CA GLN A 141 -5.65 -8.32 -0.82
C GLN A 141 -7.03 -7.68 -0.92
N ILE A 142 -8.07 -8.50 -1.02
CA ILE A 142 -9.47 -8.05 -1.09
C ILE A 142 -10.13 -8.51 0.20
N ALA A 143 -10.52 -7.58 1.05
CA ALA A 143 -11.07 -7.82 2.38
C ALA A 143 -12.54 -7.39 2.44
N GLY A 144 -13.45 -8.30 2.76
CA GLY A 144 -14.86 -8.00 2.98
C GLY A 144 -15.15 -7.77 4.48
N HIS A 145 -16.02 -6.80 4.74
CA HIS A 145 -16.45 -6.42 6.09
C HIS A 145 -17.97 -6.22 6.14
N THR A 146 -18.57 -6.47 7.30
CA THR A 146 -19.97 -6.21 7.61
C THR A 146 -20.09 -5.28 8.83
N ASP A 147 -21.29 -4.80 9.10
CA ASP A 147 -21.65 -4.30 10.41
C ASP A 147 -21.98 -5.48 11.36
N ASN A 148 -22.43 -5.17 12.58
CA ASN A 148 -22.78 -6.15 13.61
C ASN A 148 -24.23 -6.63 13.56
N VAL A 149 -24.96 -6.40 12.46
CA VAL A 149 -26.34 -6.86 12.31
C VAL A 149 -26.33 -8.30 11.76
N GLY A 150 -26.90 -9.23 12.51
CA GLY A 150 -26.93 -10.65 12.15
C GLY A 150 -26.07 -11.51 13.07
N SER A 151 -25.84 -12.76 12.70
CA SER A 151 -24.91 -13.63 13.42
C SER A 151 -23.49 -13.52 12.86
N ASP A 152 -22.49 -13.71 13.73
CA ASP A 152 -21.06 -13.71 13.33
C ASP A 152 -20.80 -14.66 12.16
N ALA A 153 -21.41 -15.86 12.20
CA ALA A 153 -21.25 -16.86 11.13
C ALA A 153 -21.82 -16.37 9.78
N PHE A 154 -22.99 -15.72 9.80
CA PHE A 154 -23.59 -15.12 8.62
C PHE A 154 -22.73 -13.98 8.10
N ASN A 155 -22.29 -13.07 8.95
CA ASN A 155 -21.46 -11.93 8.61
C ASN A 155 -20.10 -12.36 8.04
N LEU A 156 -19.47 -13.36 8.63
CA LEU A 156 -18.22 -13.94 8.12
C LEU A 156 -18.43 -14.53 6.71
N GLN A 157 -19.48 -15.31 6.51
CA GLN A 157 -19.78 -15.89 5.20
C GLN A 157 -20.10 -14.84 4.16
N LEU A 158 -20.95 -13.85 4.49
CA LEU A 158 -21.32 -12.77 3.56
C LEU A 158 -20.11 -11.95 3.13
N SER A 159 -19.26 -11.56 4.08
CA SER A 159 -18.04 -10.80 3.80
C SER A 159 -17.06 -11.58 2.91
N GLN A 160 -16.91 -12.89 3.13
CA GLN A 160 -16.09 -13.75 2.28
C GLN A 160 -16.65 -13.87 0.86
N GLN A 161 -17.96 -14.00 0.71
CA GLN A 161 -18.62 -14.05 -0.59
C GLN A 161 -18.45 -12.75 -1.37
N ARG A 162 -18.57 -11.59 -0.72
CA ARG A 162 -18.36 -10.27 -1.31
C ARG A 162 -16.93 -10.08 -1.80
N ALA A 163 -15.95 -10.44 -0.99
CA ALA A 163 -14.54 -10.41 -1.37
C ALA A 163 -14.26 -11.32 -2.58
N ASN A 164 -14.87 -12.51 -2.62
CA ASN A 164 -14.75 -13.45 -3.73
C ASN A 164 -15.43 -12.92 -5.02
N SER A 165 -16.56 -12.22 -4.92
CA SER A 165 -17.25 -11.62 -6.06
C SER A 165 -16.39 -10.55 -6.71
N VAL A 166 -15.79 -9.67 -5.93
CA VAL A 166 -14.85 -8.65 -6.43
C VAL A 166 -13.61 -9.30 -7.05
N ARG A 167 -13.02 -10.31 -6.40
CA ARG A 167 -11.89 -11.06 -6.95
C ARG A 167 -12.23 -11.72 -8.26
N GLY A 168 -13.40 -12.36 -8.35
CA GLY A 168 -13.87 -13.03 -9.56
C GLY A 168 -14.07 -12.05 -10.71
N TYR A 169 -14.66 -10.89 -10.44
CA TYR A 169 -14.84 -9.84 -11.43
C TYR A 169 -13.49 -9.32 -11.97
N LEU A 170 -12.56 -8.97 -11.08
CA LEU A 170 -11.24 -8.50 -11.48
C LEU A 170 -10.43 -9.55 -12.25
N ALA A 171 -10.60 -10.84 -11.91
CA ALA A 171 -10.00 -11.94 -12.68
C ALA A 171 -10.59 -11.98 -14.10
N GLY A 172 -11.91 -11.81 -14.26
CA GLY A 172 -12.59 -11.68 -15.54
C GLY A 172 -12.14 -10.44 -16.34
N ALA A 173 -11.71 -9.37 -15.66
CA ALA A 173 -11.13 -8.18 -16.26
C ALA A 173 -9.61 -8.33 -16.58
N GLY A 174 -9.06 -9.55 -16.47
CA GLY A 174 -7.67 -9.86 -16.83
C GLY A 174 -6.64 -9.72 -15.74
N VAL A 175 -7.04 -9.37 -14.49
CA VAL A 175 -6.10 -9.30 -13.38
C VAL A 175 -5.64 -10.71 -12.99
N VAL A 176 -4.34 -10.95 -12.94
CA VAL A 176 -3.75 -12.26 -12.65
C VAL A 176 -4.22 -12.78 -11.29
N ALA A 177 -4.92 -13.92 -11.28
CA ALA A 177 -5.57 -14.47 -10.09
C ALA A 177 -4.59 -14.79 -8.94
N GLN A 178 -3.34 -15.16 -9.27
CA GLN A 178 -2.27 -15.46 -8.30
C GLN A 178 -1.82 -14.22 -7.51
N ARG A 179 -2.05 -13.02 -8.04
CA ARG A 179 -1.78 -11.77 -7.32
C ARG A 179 -2.86 -11.45 -6.28
N MET A 180 -4.04 -12.07 -6.38
CA MET A 180 -5.23 -11.69 -5.61
C MET A 180 -5.55 -12.70 -4.51
N GLN A 181 -5.70 -12.22 -3.28
CA GLN A 181 -6.22 -12.97 -2.14
C GLN A 181 -7.52 -12.33 -1.66
N ALA A 182 -8.59 -13.13 -1.52
CA ALA A 182 -9.86 -12.68 -0.95
C ALA A 182 -10.05 -13.24 0.46
N VAL A 183 -10.44 -12.38 1.40
CA VAL A 183 -10.68 -12.75 2.81
C VAL A 183 -11.92 -12.04 3.35
N GLY A 184 -12.77 -12.74 4.08
CA GLY A 184 -13.88 -12.18 4.84
C GLY A 184 -13.48 -11.99 6.30
N TYR A 185 -13.77 -10.84 6.86
CA TYR A 185 -13.57 -10.56 8.29
C TYR A 185 -14.90 -10.44 9.06
N GLY A 186 -16.04 -10.49 8.36
CA GLY A 186 -17.32 -10.24 9.01
C GLY A 186 -17.32 -8.90 9.73
N GLU A 187 -17.82 -8.86 10.94
CA GLU A 187 -17.89 -7.67 11.80
C GLU A 187 -16.66 -7.47 12.70
N SER A 188 -15.67 -8.37 12.64
CA SER A 188 -14.53 -8.40 13.59
C SER A 188 -13.56 -7.22 13.46
N ARG A 189 -13.66 -6.42 12.39
CA ARG A 189 -12.78 -5.28 12.12
C ARG A 189 -13.58 -4.01 11.81
N PRO A 190 -14.28 -3.44 12.78
CA PRO A 190 -15.04 -2.20 12.59
C PRO A 190 -14.09 -1.01 12.46
N VAL A 191 -14.46 -0.03 11.63
CA VAL A 191 -13.76 1.25 11.47
C VAL A 191 -14.55 2.41 12.08
N ALA A 192 -15.81 2.16 12.45
CA ALA A 192 -16.71 3.12 13.09
C ALA A 192 -17.60 2.40 14.13
N ASP A 193 -18.26 3.19 14.98
CA ASP A 193 -19.18 2.66 16.00
C ASP A 193 -20.43 2.01 15.37
N ASN A 194 -20.64 0.73 15.68
CA ASN A 194 -21.81 -0.03 15.25
C ASN A 194 -23.13 0.41 15.92
N GLY A 195 -23.08 1.23 16.95
CA GLY A 195 -24.26 1.78 17.63
C GLY A 195 -25.07 2.75 16.81
N SER A 196 -24.49 3.36 15.77
CA SER A 196 -25.15 4.31 14.88
C SER A 196 -25.33 3.75 13.46
N ASP A 197 -26.40 4.17 12.77
CA ASP A 197 -26.62 3.80 11.35
C ASP A 197 -25.48 4.29 10.44
N TYR A 198 -24.96 5.47 10.72
CA TYR A 198 -23.84 6.03 10.01
C TYR A 198 -22.59 5.16 10.17
N GLY A 199 -22.25 4.76 11.41
CA GLY A 199 -21.09 3.92 11.66
C GLY A 199 -21.25 2.52 11.06
N ARG A 200 -22.44 1.92 11.13
CA ARG A 200 -22.73 0.65 10.46
C ARG A 200 -22.51 0.74 8.94
N THR A 201 -22.90 1.87 8.33
CA THR A 201 -22.66 2.08 6.89
C THR A 201 -21.16 2.14 6.54
N GLN A 202 -20.33 2.72 7.41
CA GLN A 202 -18.88 2.73 7.23
C GLN A 202 -18.26 1.32 7.40
N ASN A 203 -18.83 0.52 8.29
CA ASN A 203 -18.35 -0.85 8.55
C ASN A 203 -18.67 -1.79 7.38
N ARG A 204 -19.81 -1.63 6.71
CA ARG A 204 -20.16 -2.39 5.51
C ARG A 204 -19.35 -1.90 4.30
N ARG A 205 -18.24 -2.58 4.00
CA ARG A 205 -17.32 -2.18 2.94
C ARG A 205 -16.50 -3.37 2.41
N VAL A 206 -15.91 -3.18 1.25
CA VAL A 206 -14.81 -4.01 0.76
C VAL A 206 -13.57 -3.14 0.65
N GLU A 207 -12.47 -3.59 1.21
CA GLU A 207 -11.16 -2.97 1.08
C GLU A 207 -10.29 -3.75 0.11
N ILE A 208 -9.59 -3.04 -0.78
CA ILE A 208 -8.56 -3.62 -1.65
C ILE A 208 -7.23 -2.99 -1.26
N THR A 209 -6.33 -3.80 -0.71
CA THR A 209 -4.98 -3.36 -0.35
C THR A 209 -3.99 -3.80 -1.42
N LEU A 210 -3.28 -2.83 -1.99
CA LEU A 210 -2.19 -3.05 -2.94
C LEU A 210 -0.87 -2.99 -2.19
N ILE A 211 -0.12 -4.08 -2.26
CA ILE A 211 1.13 -4.29 -1.52
C ILE A 211 2.25 -4.44 -2.56
N PRO A 212 3.27 -3.57 -2.58
CA PRO A 212 4.37 -3.69 -3.53
C PRO A 212 5.12 -5.01 -3.36
N VAL A 213 5.47 -5.65 -4.47
CA VAL A 213 6.35 -6.82 -4.48
C VAL A 213 7.78 -6.30 -4.48
N GLN A 214 8.55 -6.56 -3.42
CA GLN A 214 9.99 -6.31 -3.43
C GLN A 214 10.63 -7.29 -4.41
N GLN A 215 11.26 -6.79 -5.46
CA GLN A 215 12.11 -7.62 -6.30
C GLN A 215 13.35 -8.03 -5.47
N GLN A 216 13.50 -9.31 -5.22
CA GLN A 216 14.68 -9.89 -4.56
C GLN A 216 15.83 -9.98 -5.56
#